data_1be9e3a88892b423a3278aeba5db02fb
#
_entry.id   1be9e3a88892b423a3278aeba5db02fb
#
_cell.length_a   1.000
_cell.length_b   1.000
_cell.length_c   1.000
_cell.angle_alpha   90.00
_cell.angle_beta   90.00
_cell.angle_gamma   90.00
#
_symmetry.space_group_name_H-M   'P 1'
#
loop_
_entity.id
_entity.type
_entity.pdbx_description
1 polymer ?
#
loop_
_entity_poly.entity_id
_entity_poly.type
_entity_poly.pdbx_seq_one_letter_code
_entity_poly.pdbx_strand_id
1 'polypeptide(L)'
;MDKGISQAVIARLPRYFRYLGELKDQGVERISSQDLSRIMKVTASQIRQDLNNFGGFGQQGYGYNVEYLHGEIGKILGLDVQHNMIIIGAGNLGQALANYDFKKVGYHLIGIFDTNPRLKGVSVR
;
A
#
# COMPACT_ATOMS: atom_id res chain seq x y z
N MET A 1 1.51 16.62 2.01
CA MET A 1 2.83 16.07 2.29
C MET A 1 3.20 16.23 3.75
N ASP A 2 3.47 15.15 4.38
CA ASP A 2 3.77 15.16 5.80
C ASP A 2 5.24 15.40 6.05
N LYS A 3 5.55 16.58 6.52
CA LYS A 3 6.93 17.03 6.64
C LYS A 3 7.74 16.28 7.69
N GLY A 4 7.07 15.65 8.64
CA GLY A 4 7.75 14.95 9.73
C GLY A 4 8.11 13.52 9.45
N ILE A 5 7.68 12.95 8.32
CA ILE A 5 7.88 11.54 8.04
C ILE A 5 9.11 11.35 7.17
N SER A 6 10.07 10.55 7.67
CA SER A 6 11.31 10.30 6.94
C SER A 6 11.07 9.38 5.74
N GLN A 7 11.98 9.45 4.76
CA GLN A 7 11.91 8.57 3.59
C GLN A 7 12.00 7.10 3.99
N ALA A 8 12.76 6.77 5.02
CA ALA A 8 12.88 5.40 5.49
C ALA A 8 11.53 4.87 5.99
N VAL A 9 10.78 5.70 6.71
CA VAL A 9 9.44 5.33 7.18
C VAL A 9 8.49 5.18 5.99
N ILE A 10 8.51 6.14 5.07
CA ILE A 10 7.65 6.11 3.88
C ILE A 10 7.88 4.82 3.08
N ALA A 11 9.13 4.38 2.96
CA ALA A 11 9.45 3.16 2.24
C ALA A 11 8.86 1.90 2.89
N ARG A 12 8.60 1.95 4.20
CA ARG A 12 7.99 0.84 4.93
C ARG A 12 6.45 0.88 4.92
N LEU A 13 5.85 2.02 4.60
CA LEU A 13 4.40 2.17 4.67
C LEU A 13 3.61 1.18 3.81
N PRO A 14 4.07 0.79 2.60
CA PRO A 14 3.31 -0.21 1.84
C PRO A 14 3.14 -1.54 2.57
N ARG A 15 4.13 -1.96 3.34
CA ARG A 15 4.01 -3.18 4.14
C ARG A 15 2.96 -3.01 5.25
N TYR A 16 3.00 -1.88 5.95
CA TYR A 16 1.97 -1.58 6.95
C TYR A 16 0.59 -1.57 6.33
N PHE A 17 0.46 -0.92 5.20
CA PHE A 17 -0.83 -0.83 4.51
C PHE A 17 -1.38 -2.22 4.19
N ARG A 18 -0.54 -3.10 3.66
CA ARG A 18 -0.95 -4.46 3.31
C ARG A 18 -1.40 -5.25 4.53
N TYR A 19 -0.59 -5.28 5.57
CA TYR A 19 -0.93 -6.06 6.76
C TYR A 19 -2.15 -5.52 7.50
N LEU A 20 -2.24 -4.20 7.61
CA LEU A 20 -3.40 -3.59 8.23
C LEU A 20 -4.67 -3.83 7.41
N GLY A 21 -4.56 -3.85 6.09
CA GLY A 21 -5.68 -4.18 5.23
C GLY A 21 -6.17 -5.60 5.43
N GLU A 22 -5.24 -6.54 5.55
CA GLU A 22 -5.59 -7.95 5.83
C GLU A 22 -6.29 -8.08 7.17
N LEU A 23 -5.77 -7.41 8.20
CA LEU A 23 -6.38 -7.41 9.52
C LEU A 23 -7.77 -6.79 9.50
N LYS A 24 -7.93 -5.70 8.79
CA LYS A 24 -9.22 -5.04 8.63
C LYS A 24 -10.25 -5.98 7.99
N ASP A 25 -9.83 -6.70 6.95
CA ASP A 25 -10.70 -7.66 6.26
C ASP A 25 -11.09 -8.83 7.16
N GLN A 26 -10.24 -9.16 8.12
CA GLN A 26 -10.51 -10.21 9.11
C GLN A 26 -11.37 -9.70 10.28
N GLY A 27 -11.73 -8.44 10.28
CA GLY A 27 -12.54 -7.85 11.34
C GLY A 27 -11.76 -7.47 12.60
N VAL A 28 -10.44 -7.39 12.52
CA VAL A 28 -9.61 -7.00 13.66
C VAL A 28 -9.69 -5.48 13.82
N GLU A 29 -10.21 -5.02 14.94
CA GLU A 29 -10.38 -3.59 15.19
C GLU A 29 -9.13 -2.94 15.76
N ARG A 30 -8.40 -3.65 16.62
CA ARG A 30 -7.22 -3.13 17.30
C ARG A 30 -6.13 -4.18 17.34
N ILE A 31 -4.89 -3.71 17.27
CA ILE A 31 -3.74 -4.59 17.35
C ILE A 31 -2.61 -3.89 18.12
N SER A 32 -1.93 -4.65 18.97
CA SER A 32 -0.78 -4.14 19.71
C SER A 32 0.46 -4.12 18.84
N SER A 33 1.44 -3.30 19.23
CA SER A 33 2.73 -3.31 18.53
C SER A 33 3.41 -4.67 18.62
N GLN A 34 3.22 -5.39 19.73
CA GLN A 34 3.77 -6.73 19.90
C GLN A 34 3.17 -7.72 18.91
N ASP A 35 1.86 -7.73 18.80
CA ASP A 35 1.19 -8.64 17.87
C ASP A 35 1.50 -8.30 16.43
N LEU A 36 1.52 -7.01 16.10
CA LEU A 36 1.86 -6.58 14.76
C LEU A 36 3.31 -6.94 14.42
N SER A 37 4.21 -6.87 15.41
CA SER A 37 5.61 -7.24 15.20
C SER A 37 5.76 -8.71 14.82
N ARG A 38 4.95 -9.58 15.44
CA ARG A 38 4.98 -11.01 15.10
C ARG A 38 4.51 -11.24 13.67
N ILE A 39 3.49 -10.54 13.26
CA ILE A 39 2.93 -10.67 11.91
C ILE A 39 3.91 -10.15 10.86
N MET A 40 4.47 -8.98 11.10
CA MET A 40 5.34 -8.31 10.12
C MET A 40 6.80 -8.74 10.22
N LYS A 41 7.17 -9.43 11.28
CA LYS A 41 8.56 -9.87 11.54
C LYS A 41 9.54 -8.71 11.62
N VAL A 42 9.11 -7.65 12.27
CA VAL A 42 9.94 -6.52 12.64
C VAL A 42 9.79 -6.29 14.14
N THR A 43 10.67 -5.49 14.74
CA THR A 43 10.59 -5.28 16.19
C THR A 43 9.41 -4.38 16.55
N ALA A 44 8.83 -4.61 17.73
CA ALA A 44 7.78 -3.75 18.24
C ALA A 44 8.27 -2.31 18.40
N SER A 45 9.53 -2.13 18.76
CA SER A 45 10.14 -0.81 18.88
C SER A 45 10.13 -0.06 17.55
N GLN A 46 10.48 -0.76 16.46
CA GLN A 46 10.46 -0.15 15.13
C GLN A 46 9.04 0.26 14.75
N ILE A 47 8.07 -0.59 15.05
CA ILE A 47 6.66 -0.30 14.78
C ILE A 47 6.22 0.95 15.54
N ARG A 48 6.55 1.04 16.83
CA ARG A 48 6.21 2.21 17.64
C ARG A 48 6.82 3.48 17.08
N GLN A 49 8.09 3.42 16.65
CA GLN A 49 8.74 4.57 16.05
C GLN A 49 8.07 4.98 14.75
N ASP A 50 7.79 4.02 13.88
CA ASP A 50 7.17 4.31 12.59
C ASP A 50 5.77 4.91 12.77
N LEU A 51 4.96 4.29 13.61
CA LEU A 51 3.57 4.70 13.77
C LEU A 51 3.42 5.94 14.65
N ASN A 52 4.46 6.31 15.38
CA ASN A 52 4.45 7.55 16.14
C ASN A 52 4.31 8.79 15.24
N ASN A 53 4.66 8.66 13.97
CA ASN A 53 4.49 9.73 12.99
C ASN A 53 3.02 10.06 12.72
N PHE A 54 2.11 9.22 13.16
CA PHE A 54 0.67 9.36 12.89
C PHE A 54 -0.10 9.83 14.11
N GLY A 55 0.59 10.38 15.11
CA GLY A 55 -0.04 10.93 16.30
C GLY A 55 -0.32 9.87 17.35
N GLY A 56 -1.18 10.20 18.31
CA GLY A 56 -1.37 9.40 19.50
C GLY A 56 -2.29 8.19 19.36
N PHE A 57 -2.08 7.36 18.36
CA PHE A 57 -2.96 6.23 18.08
C PHE A 57 -2.67 5.01 18.93
N GLY A 58 -1.50 4.97 19.52
CA GLY A 58 -1.08 3.85 20.32
C GLY A 58 -1.06 4.19 21.78
N GLN A 59 -2.20 4.48 22.37
CA GLN A 59 -2.24 4.62 23.82
C GLN A 59 -1.86 3.29 24.44
N GLN A 60 -1.02 3.36 25.45
CA GLN A 60 -0.54 2.17 26.12
C GLN A 60 -1.74 1.34 26.62
N GLY A 61 -1.76 0.07 26.27
CA GLY A 61 -2.82 -0.85 26.66
C GLY A 61 -3.99 -0.94 25.70
N TYR A 62 -4.13 -0.02 24.76
CA TYR A 62 -5.25 -0.04 23.81
C TYR A 62 -4.87 -0.51 22.42
N GLY A 63 -3.59 -0.46 22.08
CA GLY A 63 -3.13 -0.82 20.75
C GLY A 63 -3.50 0.22 19.70
N TYR A 64 -3.32 -0.16 18.45
CA TYR A 64 -3.59 0.71 17.32
C TYR A 64 -4.95 0.38 16.70
N ASN A 65 -5.67 1.42 16.30
CA ASN A 65 -6.92 1.24 15.56
C ASN A 65 -6.58 0.86 14.12
N VAL A 66 -6.92 -0.36 13.72
CA VAL A 66 -6.53 -0.93 12.43
C VAL A 66 -7.13 -0.14 11.26
N GLU A 67 -8.43 0.10 11.29
CA GLU A 67 -9.10 0.80 10.19
C GLU A 67 -8.59 2.23 10.06
N TYR A 68 -8.40 2.91 11.17
CA TYR A 68 -7.94 4.29 11.15
C TYR A 68 -6.53 4.39 10.55
N LEU A 69 -5.60 3.55 11.04
CA LEU A 69 -4.24 3.56 10.53
C LEU A 69 -4.18 3.17 9.05
N HIS A 70 -4.93 2.17 8.68
CA HIS A 70 -5.00 1.76 7.28
C HIS A 70 -5.41 2.92 6.40
N GLY A 71 -6.44 3.66 6.81
CA GLY A 71 -6.92 4.81 6.07
C GLY A 71 -5.89 5.95 5.99
N GLU A 72 -5.23 6.24 7.11
CA GLU A 72 -4.24 7.32 7.14
C GLU A 72 -3.03 7.01 6.29
N ILE A 73 -2.55 5.77 6.36
CA ILE A 73 -1.43 5.34 5.53
C ILE A 73 -1.82 5.36 4.06
N GLY A 74 -3.05 4.94 3.76
CA GLY A 74 -3.56 4.98 2.40
C GLY A 74 -3.54 6.38 1.80
N LYS A 75 -3.89 7.39 2.60
CA LYS A 75 -3.83 8.79 2.15
C LYS A 75 -2.40 9.21 1.81
N ILE A 76 -1.45 8.84 2.65
CA ILE A 76 -0.04 9.18 2.42
C ILE A 76 0.47 8.53 1.14
N LEU A 77 0.06 7.29 0.90
CA LEU A 77 0.44 6.56 -0.31
C LEU A 77 -0.35 7.00 -1.55
N GLY A 78 -1.31 7.91 -1.38
CA GLY A 78 -2.12 8.40 -2.49
C GLY A 78 -3.18 7.43 -2.97
N LEU A 79 -3.56 6.46 -2.13
CA LEU A 79 -4.51 5.42 -2.52
C LEU A 79 -5.97 5.80 -2.29
N ASP A 80 -6.20 6.98 -1.74
CA ASP A 80 -7.55 7.52 -1.52
C ASP A 80 -8.13 8.19 -2.77
N VAL A 81 -7.33 8.33 -3.84
CA VAL A 81 -7.76 8.88 -5.11
C VAL A 81 -7.37 7.93 -6.25
N GLN A 82 -8.08 8.05 -7.36
CA GLN A 82 -7.76 7.27 -8.56
C GLN A 82 -6.60 7.93 -9.30
N HIS A 83 -5.68 7.10 -9.76
CA HIS A 83 -4.55 7.54 -10.58
C HIS A 83 -4.62 6.84 -11.94
N ASN A 84 -4.36 7.59 -12.99
CA ASN A 84 -4.20 6.98 -14.31
C ASN A 84 -2.77 6.47 -14.43
N MET A 85 -2.61 5.30 -15.05
CA MET A 85 -1.30 4.72 -15.25
C MET A 85 -1.16 4.18 -16.67
N ILE A 86 0.06 4.08 -17.13
CA ILE A 86 0.39 3.44 -18.38
C ILE A 86 1.44 2.36 -18.12
N ILE A 87 1.51 1.40 -19.01
CA ILE A 87 2.58 0.39 -19.01
C ILE A 87 3.42 0.62 -20.25
N ILE A 88 4.72 0.71 -20.05
CA ILE A 88 5.68 0.83 -21.16
C ILE A 88 6.38 -0.52 -21.29
N GLY A 89 6.19 -1.16 -22.44
CA GLY A 89 6.67 -2.50 -22.67
C GLY A 89 5.52 -3.50 -22.66
N ALA A 90 5.23 -4.11 -23.82
CA ALA A 90 4.13 -5.06 -23.97
C ALA A 90 4.62 -6.49 -24.12
N GLY A 91 5.76 -6.82 -23.51
CA GLY A 91 6.25 -8.20 -23.45
C GLY A 91 5.46 -9.03 -22.44
N ASN A 92 5.97 -10.20 -22.11
CA ASN A 92 5.25 -11.12 -21.20
C ASN A 92 4.92 -10.48 -19.86
N LEU A 93 5.88 -9.78 -19.24
CA LEU A 93 5.63 -9.13 -17.95
C LEU A 93 4.63 -7.99 -18.07
N GLY A 94 4.78 -7.15 -19.12
CA GLY A 94 3.87 -6.02 -19.34
C GLY A 94 2.44 -6.49 -19.54
N GLN A 95 2.24 -7.56 -20.30
CA GLN A 95 0.92 -8.12 -20.52
C GLN A 95 0.34 -8.74 -19.25
N ALA A 96 1.17 -9.42 -18.46
CA ALA A 96 0.74 -9.96 -17.18
C ALA A 96 0.30 -8.86 -16.23
N LEU A 97 1.05 -7.75 -16.18
CA LEU A 97 0.68 -6.60 -15.35
C LEU A 97 -0.63 -5.96 -15.82
N ALA A 98 -0.86 -5.92 -17.14
CA ALA A 98 -2.09 -5.35 -17.68
C ALA A 98 -3.33 -6.13 -17.26
N ASN A 99 -3.18 -7.41 -16.93
CA ASN A 99 -4.29 -8.25 -16.48
C ASN A 99 -4.56 -8.14 -14.99
N TYR A 100 -3.67 -7.47 -14.25
CA TYR A 100 -3.89 -7.26 -12.83
C TYR A 100 -4.98 -6.20 -12.62
N ASP A 101 -5.81 -6.39 -11.61
CA ASP A 101 -6.88 -5.46 -11.29
C ASP A 101 -6.35 -4.29 -10.47
N PHE A 102 -5.73 -3.34 -11.15
CA PHE A 102 -5.16 -2.16 -10.51
C PHE A 102 -6.22 -1.23 -9.90
N LYS A 103 -7.46 -1.35 -10.31
CA LYS A 103 -8.53 -0.52 -9.73
C LYS A 103 -8.69 -0.74 -8.24
N LYS A 104 -8.39 -1.94 -7.77
CA LYS A 104 -8.46 -2.26 -6.33
C LYS A 104 -7.48 -1.44 -5.51
N VAL A 105 -6.41 -0.97 -6.12
CA VAL A 105 -5.39 -0.18 -5.42
C VAL A 105 -5.32 1.27 -5.93
N GLY A 106 -6.38 1.72 -6.58
CA GLY A 106 -6.52 3.12 -6.96
C GLY A 106 -5.87 3.51 -8.29
N TYR A 107 -5.58 2.54 -9.15
CA TYR A 107 -4.94 2.83 -10.44
C TYR A 107 -5.81 2.39 -11.60
N HIS A 108 -5.93 3.25 -12.59
CA HIS A 108 -6.66 2.96 -13.81
C HIS A 108 -5.67 2.89 -14.98
N LEU A 109 -5.56 1.71 -15.57
CA LEU A 109 -4.67 1.50 -16.72
C LEU A 109 -5.33 2.09 -17.96
N ILE A 110 -4.69 3.08 -18.58
CA ILE A 110 -5.24 3.76 -19.75
C ILE A 110 -4.50 3.42 -21.04
N GLY A 111 -3.37 2.75 -20.96
CA GLY A 111 -2.68 2.36 -22.20
C GLY A 111 -1.44 1.55 -21.93
N ILE A 112 -1.07 0.78 -22.96
CA ILE A 112 0.15 -0.01 -23.00
C ILE A 112 0.93 0.40 -24.24
N PHE A 113 2.20 0.70 -24.08
CA PHE A 113 3.05 1.19 -25.16
C PHE A 113 4.25 0.28 -25.34
N ASP A 114 4.64 0.06 -26.60
CA ASP A 114 5.81 -0.71 -26.92
C ASP A 114 6.43 -0.18 -28.21
N THR A 115 7.72 -0.43 -28.41
CA THR A 115 8.42 -0.05 -29.63
C THR A 115 8.19 -1.06 -30.76
N ASN A 116 7.65 -2.24 -30.45
CA ASN A 116 7.38 -3.27 -31.46
C ASN A 116 6.09 -2.95 -32.23
N PRO A 117 6.18 -2.57 -33.51
CA PRO A 117 5.00 -2.20 -34.30
C PRO A 117 4.02 -3.34 -34.49
N ARG A 118 4.45 -4.61 -34.35
CA ARG A 118 3.57 -5.78 -34.48
C ARG A 118 2.53 -5.85 -33.36
N LEU A 119 2.79 -5.17 -32.24
CA LEU A 119 1.89 -5.18 -31.11
C LEU A 119 0.87 -4.06 -31.16
N LYS A 120 0.95 -3.18 -32.13
CA LYS A 120 0.02 -2.06 -32.27
C LYS A 120 -1.39 -2.59 -32.54
N GLY A 121 -2.33 -2.17 -31.72
CA GLY A 121 -3.73 -2.57 -31.88
C GLY A 121 -4.05 -3.97 -31.39
N VAL A 122 -3.08 -4.68 -30.81
CA VAL A 122 -3.32 -6.01 -30.23
C VAL A 122 -4.05 -5.87 -28.91
N SER A 123 -5.11 -6.67 -28.75
CA SER A 123 -5.86 -6.72 -27.50
C SER A 123 -5.10 -7.52 -26.44
N VAL A 124 -5.03 -7.00 -25.24
CA VAL A 124 -4.36 -7.68 -24.12
C VAL A 124 -5.40 -8.05 -23.07
N ARG A 125 -5.31 -9.30 -22.60
CA ARG A 125 -6.22 -9.81 -21.57
C ARG A 125 -5.46 -10.45 -20.43
#